data_54b3437b553e4d3db4b1443ae98f9e58
#
_entry.id   54b3437b553e4d3db4b1443ae98f9e58
#
_cell.length_a   1.000
_cell.length_b   1.000
_cell.length_c   1.000
_cell.angle_alpha   90.00
_cell.angle_beta   90.00
_cell.angle_gamma   90.00
#
_symmetry.space_group_name_H-M   'P 1'
#
loop_
_entity.id
_entity.type
_entity.pdbx_description
1 polymer ?
#
loop_
_entity_poly.entity_id
_entity_poly.type
_entity_poly.pdbx_seq_one_letter_code
_entity_poly.pdbx_strand_id
1 'polypeptide(L)'
;MRLACEVGKAVSGGNGTNGEQPVKTIVQRGLWFEEFEIGVRYLHRPGRTITEADNVFFTTLTMNTQALHLDAAFSDALPPFNQRLVNSMFTLSTLVGLSVAQLTQGTIVGNLGFSEIAFPKPLFHGDTLYAETIILEKRASKSRPGEGIVTFAHTGRNQHDDVVATANRKTLVRMQPAEAGEGRT
;
A
#
# COMPACT_ATOMS: atom_id res chain seq x y z
N MET A 1 1.43 11.12 -23.74
CA MET A 1 0.00 11.08 -23.41
C MET A 1 -0.12 11.59 -21.96
N ARG A 2 -0.49 12.87 -21.80
CA ARG A 2 -0.55 13.55 -20.49
C ARG A 2 -1.92 13.22 -19.88
N LEU A 3 -2.00 12.33 -18.91
CA LEU A 3 -3.13 12.26 -17.99
C LEU A 3 -2.87 13.30 -16.89
N ALA A 4 -3.32 14.53 -17.13
CA ALA A 4 -3.46 15.52 -16.10
C ALA A 4 -4.66 15.11 -15.23
N CYS A 5 -4.38 14.76 -13.98
CA CYS A 5 -5.41 14.64 -12.96
C CYS A 5 -5.94 16.06 -12.69
N GLU A 6 -6.98 16.48 -13.40
CA GLU A 6 -7.67 17.73 -13.13
C GLU A 6 -8.43 17.58 -11.81
N VAL A 7 -7.83 18.15 -10.76
CA VAL A 7 -8.55 18.39 -9.52
C VAL A 7 -9.45 19.61 -9.78
N GLY A 8 -10.75 19.33 -9.91
CA GLY A 8 -11.88 20.19 -9.74
C GLY A 8 -11.79 21.63 -10.25
N LYS A 9 -12.14 21.89 -11.50
CA LYS A 9 -12.68 23.19 -11.90
C LYS A 9 -14.13 23.28 -11.40
N ALA A 10 -14.40 24.28 -10.56
CA ALA A 10 -15.76 24.64 -10.20
C ALA A 10 -16.54 25.00 -11.48
N VAL A 11 -17.62 24.29 -11.75
CA VAL A 11 -18.55 24.62 -12.79
C VAL A 11 -19.42 25.76 -12.28
N SER A 12 -19.19 26.99 -12.78
CA SER A 12 -20.11 28.10 -12.60
C SER A 12 -21.27 27.91 -13.59
N GLY A 13 -22.43 27.60 -13.10
CA GLY A 13 -23.64 27.45 -13.90
C GLY A 13 -24.87 27.90 -13.15
N GLY A 14 -25.40 29.05 -13.51
CA GLY A 14 -26.83 29.34 -13.61
C GLY A 14 -27.67 29.53 -12.34
N ASN A 15 -28.17 30.73 -12.17
CA ASN A 15 -29.25 31.19 -11.30
C ASN A 15 -30.39 30.15 -11.16
N GLY A 16 -30.57 29.63 -9.93
CA GLY A 16 -31.77 28.92 -9.50
C GLY A 16 -31.94 29.16 -8.00
N THR A 17 -32.94 29.96 -7.63
CA THR A 17 -33.34 30.27 -6.26
C THR A 17 -33.99 29.05 -5.59
N ASN A 18 -33.21 28.17 -5.07
CA ASN A 18 -33.55 27.24 -3.99
C ASN A 18 -32.27 27.08 -3.15
N GLY A 19 -32.37 27.32 -1.85
CA GLY A 19 -31.25 27.35 -0.91
C GLY A 19 -30.57 25.98 -0.74
N GLU A 20 -30.05 25.41 -1.84
CA GLU A 20 -29.20 24.23 -1.79
C GLU A 20 -27.83 24.63 -1.22
N GLN A 21 -27.52 24.12 -0.07
CA GLN A 21 -26.16 24.25 0.47
C GLN A 21 -25.17 23.57 -0.48
N PRO A 22 -24.01 24.20 -0.76
CA PRO A 22 -23.02 23.61 -1.65
C PRO A 22 -22.58 22.25 -1.11
N VAL A 23 -22.66 21.21 -1.95
CA VAL A 23 -22.22 19.85 -1.57
C VAL A 23 -20.72 19.85 -1.36
N LYS A 24 -20.30 19.53 -0.14
CA LYS A 24 -18.88 19.38 0.21
C LYS A 24 -18.35 18.06 -0.38
N THR A 25 -17.39 18.13 -1.28
CA THR A 25 -16.71 16.95 -1.84
C THR A 25 -15.46 16.61 -1.03
N ILE A 26 -15.36 15.35 -0.61
CA ILE A 26 -14.19 14.80 0.09
C ILE A 26 -13.61 13.68 -0.76
N VAL A 27 -12.35 13.79 -1.15
CA VAL A 27 -11.62 12.76 -1.89
C VAL A 27 -10.77 11.96 -0.91
N GLN A 28 -10.93 10.63 -0.90
CA GLN A 28 -10.07 9.75 -0.11
C GLN A 28 -8.64 9.82 -0.66
N ARG A 29 -7.68 10.07 0.23
CA ARG A 29 -6.25 10.08 -0.08
C ARG A 29 -5.41 9.49 1.05
N GLY A 30 -4.18 9.16 0.75
CA GLY A 30 -3.13 8.93 1.76
C GLY A 30 -2.64 10.25 2.37
N LEU A 31 -1.53 10.16 3.06
CA LEU A 31 -0.91 11.28 3.76
C LEU A 31 0.01 12.08 2.82
N TRP A 32 0.04 13.40 2.98
CA TRP A 32 1.11 14.23 2.46
C TRP A 32 2.38 14.04 3.29
N PHE A 33 3.53 14.42 2.73
CA PHE A 33 4.82 14.28 3.41
C PHE A 33 4.83 14.90 4.83
N GLU A 34 4.19 16.05 5.01
CA GLU A 34 4.13 16.76 6.28
C GLU A 34 3.37 15.98 7.36
N GLU A 35 2.33 15.24 6.96
CA GLU A 35 1.42 14.51 7.83
C GLU A 35 2.02 13.20 8.40
N PHE A 36 3.15 12.73 7.87
CA PHE A 36 3.85 11.59 8.44
C PHE A 36 4.58 11.98 9.73
N GLU A 37 4.42 11.19 10.78
CA GLU A 37 5.12 11.35 12.05
C GLU A 37 6.01 10.14 12.33
N ILE A 38 7.29 10.39 12.64
CA ILE A 38 8.26 9.32 12.95
C ILE A 38 7.84 8.61 14.24
N GLY A 39 7.91 7.27 14.24
CA GLY A 39 7.54 6.42 15.37
C GLY A 39 6.05 6.11 15.46
N VAL A 40 5.18 6.74 14.67
CA VAL A 40 3.76 6.41 14.64
C VAL A 40 3.54 5.06 13.95
N ARG A 41 2.70 4.22 14.56
CA ARG A 41 2.26 2.93 14.03
C ARG A 41 0.87 3.04 13.43
N TYR A 42 0.72 2.59 12.20
CA TYR A 42 -0.55 2.48 11.48
C TYR A 42 -0.95 1.00 11.40
N LEU A 43 -2.16 0.69 11.85
CA LEU A 43 -2.76 -0.64 11.68
C LEU A 43 -3.71 -0.59 10.49
N HIS A 44 -3.40 -1.36 9.45
CA HIS A 44 -4.20 -1.38 8.23
C HIS A 44 -5.30 -2.43 8.35
N ARG A 45 -6.53 -1.99 8.29
CA ARG A 45 -7.72 -2.84 8.41
C ARG A 45 -8.74 -2.51 7.32
N PRO A 46 -9.50 -3.49 6.83
CA PRO A 46 -9.48 -4.91 7.21
C PRO A 46 -8.22 -5.63 6.72
N GLY A 47 -7.96 -6.84 7.25
CA GLY A 47 -6.99 -7.78 6.68
C GLY A 47 -7.53 -8.42 5.40
N ARG A 48 -6.67 -9.18 4.71
CA ARG A 48 -7.03 -9.92 3.50
C ARG A 48 -6.80 -11.42 3.68
N THR A 49 -7.84 -12.23 3.54
CA THR A 49 -7.70 -13.69 3.44
C THR A 49 -7.17 -14.05 2.06
N ILE A 50 -6.11 -14.85 2.05
CA ILE A 50 -5.44 -15.31 0.83
C ILE A 50 -6.13 -16.57 0.33
N THR A 51 -6.66 -16.51 -0.88
CA THR A 51 -7.27 -17.68 -1.52
C THR A 51 -6.26 -18.45 -2.37
N GLU A 52 -6.57 -19.70 -2.65
CA GLU A 52 -5.81 -20.51 -3.62
C GLU A 52 -5.73 -19.82 -4.99
N ALA A 53 -6.86 -19.28 -5.46
CA ALA A 53 -6.94 -18.59 -6.74
C ALA A 53 -5.98 -17.37 -6.80
N ASP A 54 -5.87 -16.59 -5.73
CA ASP A 54 -4.94 -15.46 -5.64
C ASP A 54 -3.49 -15.93 -5.85
N ASN A 55 -3.09 -17.00 -5.13
CA ASN A 55 -1.73 -17.51 -5.18
C ASN A 55 -1.38 -18.10 -6.55
N VAL A 56 -2.27 -18.93 -7.12
CA VAL A 56 -2.09 -19.53 -8.44
C VAL A 56 -1.99 -18.44 -9.51
N PHE A 57 -2.91 -17.46 -9.49
CA PHE A 57 -2.92 -16.37 -10.46
C PHE A 57 -1.64 -15.54 -10.39
N PHE A 58 -1.23 -15.09 -9.20
CA PHE A 58 -0.01 -14.30 -9.03
C PHE A 58 1.23 -15.09 -9.46
N THR A 59 1.33 -16.35 -9.04
CA THR A 59 2.49 -17.21 -9.30
C THR A 59 2.65 -17.47 -10.81
N THR A 60 1.55 -17.75 -11.53
CA THR A 60 1.56 -17.96 -12.97
C THR A 60 1.81 -16.66 -13.74
N LEU A 61 1.20 -15.54 -13.31
CA LEU A 61 1.40 -14.22 -13.92
C LEU A 61 2.87 -13.79 -13.86
N THR A 62 3.57 -14.14 -12.78
CA THR A 62 5.00 -13.83 -12.60
C THR A 62 5.93 -14.89 -13.19
N MET A 63 5.40 -15.87 -13.94
CA MET A 63 6.16 -16.98 -14.55
C MET A 63 6.94 -17.83 -13.53
N ASN A 64 6.51 -17.86 -12.28
CA ASN A 64 7.11 -18.72 -11.26
C ASN A 64 6.51 -20.14 -11.38
N THR A 65 7.31 -21.08 -11.81
CA THR A 65 6.90 -22.47 -12.03
C THR A 65 7.19 -23.39 -10.84
N GLN A 66 7.51 -22.82 -9.66
CA GLN A 66 7.89 -23.62 -8.50
C GLN A 66 6.71 -24.46 -8.01
N ALA A 67 6.89 -25.78 -8.03
CA ALA A 67 5.86 -26.78 -7.65
C ALA A 67 5.31 -26.53 -6.22
N LEU A 68 6.16 -26.03 -5.31
CA LEU A 68 5.79 -25.69 -3.95
C LEU A 68 4.56 -24.77 -3.85
N HIS A 69 4.28 -23.97 -4.87
CA HIS A 69 3.15 -23.05 -4.91
C HIS A 69 1.96 -23.58 -5.71
N LEU A 70 2.20 -24.48 -6.68
CA LEU A 70 1.23 -24.86 -7.72
C LEU A 70 0.78 -26.30 -7.66
N ASP A 71 1.67 -27.22 -7.26
CA ASP A 71 1.42 -28.68 -7.27
C ASP A 71 1.08 -29.15 -5.85
N ALA A 72 -0.19 -29.51 -5.64
CA ALA A 72 -0.65 -29.96 -4.34
C ALA A 72 -0.04 -31.33 -3.98
N ALA A 73 0.00 -32.28 -4.92
CA ALA A 73 0.52 -33.62 -4.65
C ALA A 73 2.01 -33.57 -4.30
N PHE A 74 2.79 -32.73 -4.98
CA PHE A 74 4.18 -32.49 -4.64
C PHE A 74 4.32 -31.86 -3.24
N SER A 75 3.55 -30.83 -2.96
CA SER A 75 3.66 -30.07 -1.71
C SER A 75 3.18 -30.85 -0.49
N ASP A 76 2.12 -31.65 -0.64
CA ASP A 76 1.60 -32.52 0.43
C ASP A 76 2.62 -33.58 0.88
N ALA A 77 3.46 -34.04 -0.04
CA ALA A 77 4.54 -34.98 0.24
C ALA A 77 5.83 -34.30 0.78
N LEU A 78 5.90 -32.96 0.77
CA LEU A 78 7.13 -32.23 1.09
C LEU A 78 7.13 -31.66 2.53
N PRO A 79 7.88 -32.28 3.48
CA PRO A 79 8.06 -31.68 4.80
C PRO A 79 8.87 -30.36 4.72
N PRO A 80 8.75 -29.47 5.70
CA PRO A 80 7.97 -29.61 6.93
C PRO A 80 6.51 -29.14 6.79
N PHE A 81 6.11 -28.56 5.64
CA PHE A 81 4.84 -27.85 5.53
C PHE A 81 3.68 -28.74 5.12
N ASN A 82 3.93 -29.76 4.27
CA ASN A 82 2.94 -30.72 3.78
C ASN A 82 1.68 -30.06 3.20
N GLN A 83 1.87 -28.92 2.55
CA GLN A 83 0.83 -28.17 1.83
C GLN A 83 1.47 -27.06 0.97
N ARG A 84 0.72 -26.55 -0.02
CA ARG A 84 1.21 -25.47 -0.87
C ARG A 84 1.39 -24.17 -0.07
N LEU A 85 2.57 -23.53 -0.24
CA LEU A 85 2.86 -22.23 0.33
C LEU A 85 2.31 -21.11 -0.55
N VAL A 86 1.90 -20.01 0.07
CA VAL A 86 1.69 -18.75 -0.62
C VAL A 86 3.04 -18.21 -1.11
N ASN A 87 3.07 -17.72 -2.35
CA ASN A 87 4.25 -17.10 -2.93
C ASN A 87 4.68 -15.89 -2.07
N SER A 88 5.94 -15.88 -1.64
CA SER A 88 6.44 -14.82 -0.75
C SER A 88 6.40 -13.43 -1.39
N MET A 89 6.57 -13.31 -2.71
CA MET A 89 6.42 -12.04 -3.41
C MET A 89 4.96 -11.58 -3.45
N PHE A 90 4.00 -12.51 -3.51
CA PHE A 90 2.59 -12.17 -3.35
C PHE A 90 2.28 -11.66 -1.94
N THR A 91 2.84 -12.31 -0.91
CA THR A 91 2.72 -11.86 0.48
C THR A 91 3.28 -10.44 0.64
N LEU A 92 4.47 -10.15 0.12
CA LEU A 92 5.08 -8.82 0.16
C LEU A 92 4.23 -7.79 -0.59
N SER A 93 3.76 -8.11 -1.78
CA SER A 93 2.92 -7.21 -2.58
C SER A 93 1.61 -6.89 -1.87
N THR A 94 0.97 -7.90 -1.25
CA THR A 94 -0.26 -7.72 -0.49
C THR A 94 -0.04 -6.91 0.78
N LEU A 95 1.07 -7.14 1.50
CA LEU A 95 1.47 -6.37 2.68
C LEU A 95 1.58 -4.88 2.35
N VAL A 96 2.26 -4.54 1.26
CA VAL A 96 2.37 -3.15 0.78
C VAL A 96 0.99 -2.63 0.34
N GLY A 97 0.23 -3.42 -0.41
CA GLY A 97 -1.10 -3.06 -0.92
C GLY A 97 -2.06 -2.65 0.18
N LEU A 98 -2.09 -3.38 1.30
CA LEU A 98 -2.94 -3.08 2.46
C LEU A 98 -2.62 -1.71 3.10
N SER A 99 -1.40 -1.19 2.93
CA SER A 99 -1.00 0.11 3.47
C SER A 99 -1.38 1.31 2.58
N VAL A 100 -1.68 1.06 1.30
CA VAL A 100 -1.80 2.13 0.28
C VAL A 100 -2.91 3.11 0.59
N ALA A 101 -4.11 2.62 0.88
CA ALA A 101 -5.29 3.48 1.05
C ALA A 101 -5.10 4.51 2.17
N GLN A 102 -4.43 4.12 3.25
CA GLN A 102 -4.21 4.97 4.42
C GLN A 102 -2.98 5.87 4.29
N LEU A 103 -1.90 5.38 3.66
CA LEU A 103 -0.62 6.08 3.69
C LEU A 103 -0.27 6.79 2.39
N THR A 104 -0.55 6.20 1.23
CA THR A 104 0.08 6.67 -0.02
C THR A 104 -0.88 6.86 -1.19
N GLN A 105 -2.18 6.60 -1.02
CA GLN A 105 -3.17 6.76 -2.07
C GLN A 105 -3.20 8.19 -2.62
N GLY A 106 -2.83 8.36 -3.90
CA GLY A 106 -2.81 9.66 -4.59
C GLY A 106 -1.67 10.62 -4.20
N THR A 107 -0.90 10.31 -3.14
CA THR A 107 0.21 11.16 -2.66
C THR A 107 1.60 10.59 -2.98
N ILE A 108 1.70 9.30 -3.31
CA ILE A 108 2.97 8.70 -3.71
C ILE A 108 3.40 9.17 -5.09
N VAL A 109 4.71 9.41 -5.25
CA VAL A 109 5.38 9.64 -6.54
C VAL A 109 5.98 8.34 -7.06
N GLY A 110 6.62 7.57 -6.18
CA GLY A 110 7.23 6.30 -6.54
C GLY A 110 7.82 5.52 -5.38
N ASN A 111 8.00 4.23 -5.62
CA ASN A 111 8.74 3.35 -4.74
C ASN A 111 10.23 3.43 -5.09
N LEU A 112 11.07 3.74 -4.11
CA LEU A 112 12.53 3.87 -4.31
C LEU A 112 13.28 2.58 -4.04
N GLY A 113 12.66 1.63 -3.33
CA GLY A 113 13.27 0.35 -3.04
C GLY A 113 12.86 -0.24 -1.70
N PHE A 114 13.35 -1.43 -1.47
CA PHE A 114 13.16 -2.21 -0.24
C PHE A 114 14.49 -2.61 0.35
N SER A 115 14.53 -2.76 1.68
CA SER A 115 15.61 -3.39 2.44
C SER A 115 15.02 -4.24 3.55
N GLU A 116 15.84 -5.10 4.14
CA GLU A 116 15.50 -5.95 5.29
C GLU A 116 14.19 -6.76 5.06
N ILE A 117 14.03 -7.27 3.83
CA ILE A 117 12.91 -8.15 3.51
C ILE A 117 13.16 -9.51 4.16
N ALA A 118 12.19 -9.99 4.95
CA ALA A 118 12.23 -11.33 5.53
C ALA A 118 10.83 -11.97 5.57
N PHE A 119 10.82 -13.30 5.53
CA PHE A 119 9.62 -14.14 5.63
C PHE A 119 9.82 -15.16 6.75
N PRO A 120 9.67 -14.74 8.05
CA PRO A 120 10.02 -15.58 9.19
C PRO A 120 9.16 -16.84 9.33
N LYS A 121 7.89 -16.75 8.95
CA LYS A 121 6.94 -17.86 8.95
C LYS A 121 6.19 -17.94 7.61
N PRO A 122 5.79 -19.14 7.18
CA PRO A 122 5.02 -19.33 5.97
C PRO A 122 3.61 -18.75 6.11
N LEU A 123 3.02 -18.41 4.97
CA LEU A 123 1.60 -18.10 4.81
C LEU A 123 0.98 -19.17 3.93
N PHE A 124 -0.21 -19.63 4.28
CA PHE A 124 -0.93 -20.67 3.58
C PHE A 124 -2.24 -20.16 2.97
N HIS A 125 -2.83 -20.94 2.08
CA HIS A 125 -4.17 -20.66 1.57
C HIS A 125 -5.18 -20.73 2.73
N GLY A 126 -6.06 -19.73 2.81
CA GLY A 126 -7.02 -19.57 3.90
C GLY A 126 -6.52 -18.70 5.04
N ASP A 127 -5.22 -18.41 5.13
CA ASP A 127 -4.71 -17.45 6.10
C ASP A 127 -5.14 -16.04 5.77
N THR A 128 -5.33 -15.23 6.80
CA THR A 128 -5.64 -13.81 6.67
C THR A 128 -4.40 -12.98 7.01
N LEU A 129 -3.95 -12.20 6.05
CA LEU A 129 -2.85 -11.25 6.24
C LEU A 129 -3.37 -9.93 6.80
N TYR A 130 -2.82 -9.50 7.91
CA TYR A 130 -2.97 -8.18 8.51
C TYR A 130 -1.68 -7.40 8.36
N ALA A 131 -1.78 -6.13 8.05
CA ALA A 131 -0.62 -5.28 7.87
C ALA A 131 -0.56 -4.18 8.94
N GLU A 132 0.67 -3.86 9.33
CA GLU A 132 1.00 -2.68 10.13
C GLU A 132 2.22 -1.97 9.54
N THR A 133 2.31 -0.67 9.77
CA THR A 133 3.44 0.15 9.30
C THR A 133 3.86 1.12 10.37
N ILE A 134 5.18 1.20 10.61
CA ILE A 134 5.79 2.25 11.45
C ILE A 134 6.58 3.18 10.55
N ILE A 135 6.51 4.48 10.81
CA ILE A 135 7.32 5.47 10.11
C ILE A 135 8.70 5.51 10.78
N LEU A 136 9.74 5.10 10.06
CA LEU A 136 11.10 5.08 10.58
C LEU A 136 11.81 6.42 10.41
N GLU A 137 11.69 7.00 9.22
CA GLU A 137 12.41 8.21 8.82
C GLU A 137 11.60 9.01 7.82
N LYS A 138 11.77 10.33 7.85
CA LYS A 138 11.34 11.21 6.76
C LYS A 138 12.33 12.35 6.55
N ARG A 139 12.52 12.74 5.30
CA ARG A 139 13.31 13.91 4.93
C ARG A 139 12.85 14.50 3.62
N ALA A 140 12.98 15.80 3.45
CA ALA A 140 12.75 16.44 2.15
C ALA A 140 13.73 15.91 1.09
N SER A 141 13.28 15.82 -0.14
CA SER A 141 14.13 15.46 -1.26
C SER A 141 15.07 16.61 -1.61
N LYS A 142 16.36 16.31 -1.77
CA LYS A 142 17.35 17.35 -2.15
C LYS A 142 17.28 17.69 -3.64
N SER A 143 16.83 16.76 -4.47
CA SER A 143 16.82 16.90 -5.94
C SER A 143 15.44 17.17 -6.53
N ARG A 144 14.38 17.07 -5.73
CA ARG A 144 12.99 17.17 -6.19
C ARG A 144 12.20 18.06 -5.23
N PRO A 145 12.20 19.39 -5.45
CA PRO A 145 11.40 20.31 -4.64
C PRO A 145 9.91 19.93 -4.65
N GLY A 146 9.23 20.05 -3.51
CA GLY A 146 7.83 19.65 -3.35
C GLY A 146 7.63 18.16 -3.12
N GLU A 147 8.70 17.39 -2.90
CA GLU A 147 8.66 15.97 -2.60
C GLU A 147 9.55 15.62 -1.40
N GLY A 148 9.22 14.57 -0.69
CA GLY A 148 9.99 14.03 0.43
C GLY A 148 10.14 12.52 0.37
N ILE A 149 11.15 12.01 1.03
CA ILE A 149 11.41 10.57 1.16
C ILE A 149 10.94 10.14 2.53
N VAL A 150 10.12 9.09 2.57
CA VAL A 150 9.63 8.45 3.80
C VAL A 150 10.06 6.99 3.80
N THR A 151 10.60 6.53 4.93
CA THR A 151 10.96 5.11 5.15
C THR A 151 9.92 4.47 6.07
N PHE A 152 9.28 3.44 5.56
CA PHE A 152 8.28 2.63 6.24
C PHE A 152 8.90 1.30 6.70
N ALA A 153 8.63 0.87 7.94
CA ALA A 153 8.78 -0.51 8.36
C ALA A 153 7.41 -1.19 8.30
N HIS A 154 7.23 -2.07 7.34
CA HIS A 154 6.02 -2.88 7.20
C HIS A 154 6.20 -4.22 7.95
N THR A 155 5.16 -4.64 8.66
CA THR A 155 5.06 -5.97 9.27
C THR A 155 3.72 -6.59 8.89
N GLY A 156 3.79 -7.81 8.34
CA GLY A 156 2.64 -8.63 8.02
C GLY A 156 2.48 -9.75 9.06
N ARG A 157 1.26 -9.91 9.58
CA ARG A 157 0.91 -10.97 10.53
C ARG A 157 -0.26 -11.79 10.02
N ASN A 158 -0.28 -13.06 10.36
CA ASN A 158 -1.46 -13.90 10.11
C ASN A 158 -2.50 -13.74 11.23
N GLN A 159 -3.60 -14.50 11.17
CA GLN A 159 -4.69 -14.52 12.16
C GLN A 159 -4.26 -15.05 13.55
N HIS A 160 -3.09 -15.67 13.66
CA HIS A 160 -2.50 -16.17 14.90
C HIS A 160 -1.45 -15.22 15.48
N ASP A 161 -1.33 -14.02 14.93
CA ASP A 161 -0.33 -13.00 15.27
C ASP A 161 1.12 -13.38 14.92
N ASP A 162 1.32 -14.43 14.13
CA ASP A 162 2.64 -14.79 13.63
C ASP A 162 3.12 -13.79 12.59
N VAL A 163 4.37 -13.36 12.70
CA VAL A 163 5.01 -12.53 11.68
C VAL A 163 5.34 -13.37 10.46
N VAL A 164 4.70 -13.07 9.33
CA VAL A 164 4.85 -13.80 8.06
C VAL A 164 5.67 -13.04 7.03
N ALA A 165 5.76 -11.72 7.17
CA ALA A 165 6.60 -10.88 6.31
C ALA A 165 7.02 -9.61 7.03
N THR A 166 8.25 -9.13 6.77
CA THR A 166 8.71 -7.79 7.13
C THR A 166 9.42 -7.15 5.95
N ALA A 167 9.39 -5.82 5.86
CA ALA A 167 10.16 -5.09 4.86
C ALA A 167 10.31 -3.62 5.26
N ASN A 168 11.50 -3.05 5.08
CA ASN A 168 11.68 -1.62 5.08
C ASN A 168 11.54 -1.10 3.65
N ARG A 169 10.64 -0.12 3.45
CA ARG A 169 10.32 0.45 2.14
C ARG A 169 10.61 1.94 2.12
N LYS A 170 11.39 2.41 1.15
CA LYS A 170 11.60 3.84 0.88
C LYS A 170 10.68 4.29 -0.24
N THR A 171 9.95 5.38 0.00
CA THR A 171 9.04 5.98 -0.98
C THR A 171 9.31 7.45 -1.15
N LEU A 172 9.05 7.94 -2.36
CA LEU A 172 8.98 9.35 -2.67
C LEU A 172 7.50 9.77 -2.61
N VAL A 173 7.21 10.75 -1.76
CA VAL A 173 5.85 11.23 -1.47
C VAL A 173 5.78 12.73 -1.75
N ARG A 174 4.64 13.19 -2.24
CA ARG A 174 4.38 14.62 -2.48
C ARG A 174 4.21 15.36 -1.17
N MET A 175 4.71 16.58 -1.13
CA MET A 175 4.37 17.57 -0.11
C MET A 175 2.97 18.14 -0.38
N GLN A 176 2.35 18.64 0.67
CA GLN A 176 1.06 19.30 0.55
C GLN A 176 1.17 20.46 -0.44
N PRO A 177 0.27 20.54 -1.42
CA PRO A 177 0.25 21.71 -2.31
C PRO A 177 0.11 22.99 -1.48
N ALA A 178 0.89 24.01 -1.79
CA ALA A 178 0.65 25.34 -1.24
C ALA A 178 -0.83 25.71 -1.53
N GLU A 179 -1.56 26.20 -0.53
CA GLU A 179 -2.90 26.72 -0.77
C GLU A 179 -2.81 27.71 -1.91
N ALA A 180 -3.57 27.48 -2.98
CA ALA A 180 -3.70 28.44 -4.06
C ALA A 180 -4.26 29.72 -3.40
N GLY A 181 -3.40 30.70 -3.15
CA GLY A 181 -3.80 31.96 -2.55
C GLY A 181 -5.02 32.46 -3.29
N GLU A 182 -6.09 32.76 -2.55
CA GLU A 182 -7.27 33.42 -3.07
C GLU A 182 -6.79 34.60 -3.89
N GLY A 183 -7.01 34.53 -5.21
CA GLY A 183 -6.58 35.53 -6.15
C GLY A 183 -7.07 36.91 -5.67
N ARG A 184 -6.13 37.80 -5.37
CA ARG A 184 -6.44 39.19 -5.19
C ARG A 184 -7.17 39.65 -6.45
N THR A 185 -8.39 40.10 -6.24
CA THR A 185 -9.22 40.89 -7.15
C THR A 185 -8.46 42.11 -7.69
#